data_0e65852e690629030f3159a85957e4be
#
_entry.id   0e65852e690629030f3159a85957e4be
#
_cell.length_a   1.000
_cell.length_b   1.000
_cell.length_c   1.000
_cell.angle_alpha   90.00
_cell.angle_beta   90.00
_cell.angle_gamma   90.00
#
_symmetry.space_group_name_H-M   'P 1'
#
loop_
_entity.id
_entity.type
_entity.pdbx_description
1 polymer ?
#
loop_
_entity_poly.entity_id
_entity_poly.type
_entity_poly.pdbx_seq_one_letter_code
_entity_poly.pdbx_strand_id
1 'polypeptide(L)'
;MIRTRPSAHVDRRQLLRLGFCGALTLAGVEILGSVVPYMQVRKIVGLGVPVNVGSKADVLAAFKASNDAPILFRQGHFFLLHAPGGIVAAYRKCTHLGCAVPWSAAEDLFHCPCHQSKYDKHTAVVVDGPAPKPLQLFHISETADGLVVNTNPLEVIDRPHNRWDPAVIEVAD
;
A
#
# COMPACT_ATOMS: atom_id res chain seq x y z
N MET A 1 31.96 45.03 -58.36
CA MET A 1 31.96 45.37 -56.89
C MET A 1 31.73 44.07 -56.09
N ILE A 2 32.80 43.46 -55.56
CA ILE A 2 32.72 42.25 -54.75
C ILE A 2 32.58 42.68 -53.31
N ARG A 3 31.41 42.42 -52.69
CA ARG A 3 31.12 42.69 -51.28
C ARG A 3 31.78 41.58 -50.42
N THR A 4 32.92 41.89 -49.80
CA THR A 4 33.54 41.02 -48.82
C THR A 4 32.66 40.93 -47.55
N ARG A 5 32.22 39.71 -47.22
CA ARG A 5 31.54 39.45 -45.93
C ARG A 5 32.53 39.64 -44.79
N PRO A 6 32.15 40.37 -43.70
CA PRO A 6 33.02 40.46 -42.54
C PRO A 6 33.14 39.07 -41.88
N SER A 7 34.37 38.62 -41.66
CA SER A 7 34.65 37.43 -40.86
C SER A 7 34.27 37.75 -39.42
N ALA A 8 33.29 37.09 -38.88
CA ALA A 8 32.90 37.18 -37.49
C ALA A 8 34.04 36.54 -36.63
N HIS A 9 34.97 37.33 -36.18
CA HIS A 9 35.93 36.92 -35.15
C HIS A 9 35.17 36.81 -33.83
N VAL A 10 34.95 35.56 -33.37
CA VAL A 10 34.42 35.29 -32.02
C VAL A 10 35.52 35.55 -31.03
N ASP A 11 35.35 36.58 -30.17
CA ASP A 11 36.33 36.92 -29.12
C ASP A 11 36.37 35.79 -28.05
N ARG A 12 37.56 35.50 -27.51
CA ARG A 12 37.75 34.48 -26.46
C ARG A 12 36.80 34.66 -25.28
N ARG A 13 36.49 35.89 -24.91
CA ARG A 13 35.51 36.19 -23.86
C ARG A 13 34.08 35.79 -24.23
N GLN A 14 33.68 35.97 -25.48
CA GLN A 14 32.38 35.55 -25.98
C GLN A 14 32.26 34.00 -25.99
N LEU A 15 33.32 33.32 -26.39
CA LEU A 15 33.38 31.86 -26.45
C LEU A 15 33.27 31.26 -25.03
N LEU A 16 33.98 31.81 -24.06
CA LEU A 16 33.89 31.40 -22.64
C LEU A 16 32.51 31.66 -22.06
N ARG A 17 31.90 32.82 -22.34
CA ARG A 17 30.53 33.13 -21.87
C ARG A 17 29.50 32.18 -22.47
N LEU A 18 29.57 31.91 -23.77
CA LEU A 18 28.67 30.98 -24.43
C LEU A 18 28.83 29.54 -23.90
N GLY A 19 30.09 29.09 -23.70
CA GLY A 19 30.38 27.79 -23.09
C GLY A 19 29.86 27.68 -21.66
N PHE A 20 30.03 28.70 -20.84
CA PHE A 20 29.53 28.74 -19.47
C PHE A 20 28.01 28.76 -19.39
N CYS A 21 27.35 29.60 -20.21
CA CYS A 21 25.88 29.62 -20.29
C CYS A 21 25.33 28.29 -20.81
N GLY A 22 25.97 27.68 -21.82
CA GLY A 22 25.60 26.37 -22.35
C GLY A 22 25.73 25.27 -21.28
N ALA A 23 26.81 25.26 -20.52
CA ALA A 23 26.99 24.30 -19.42
C ALA A 23 25.95 24.47 -18.31
N LEU A 24 25.61 25.71 -17.94
CA LEU A 24 24.58 26.00 -16.95
C LEU A 24 23.18 25.57 -17.42
N THR A 25 22.85 25.80 -18.68
CA THR A 25 21.56 25.35 -19.22
C THR A 25 21.45 23.83 -19.27
N LEU A 26 22.48 23.12 -19.69
CA LEU A 26 22.52 21.66 -19.68
C LEU A 26 22.38 21.10 -18.26
N ALA A 27 23.14 21.64 -17.29
CA ALA A 27 23.01 21.23 -15.89
C ALA A 27 21.60 21.51 -15.33
N GLY A 28 20.99 22.64 -15.68
CA GLY A 28 19.61 22.96 -15.32
C GLY A 28 18.59 21.97 -15.89
N VAL A 29 18.76 21.57 -17.15
CA VAL A 29 17.89 20.57 -17.78
C VAL A 29 18.03 19.19 -17.14
N GLU A 30 19.25 18.76 -16.82
CA GLU A 30 19.48 17.48 -16.12
C GLU A 30 18.89 17.47 -14.71
N ILE A 31 19.06 18.55 -13.95
CA ILE A 31 18.48 18.68 -12.62
C ILE A 31 16.95 18.65 -12.68
N LEU A 32 16.34 19.44 -13.58
CA LEU A 32 14.88 19.42 -13.77
C LEU A 32 14.40 18.05 -14.24
N GLY A 33 15.10 17.41 -15.17
CA GLY A 33 14.77 16.08 -15.67
C GLY A 33 14.83 14.99 -14.61
N SER A 34 15.71 15.13 -13.61
CA SER A 34 15.81 14.19 -12.50
C SER A 34 14.84 14.50 -11.35
N VAL A 35 14.60 15.78 -11.02
CA VAL A 35 13.75 16.19 -9.90
C VAL A 35 12.26 16.09 -10.23
N VAL A 36 11.83 16.48 -11.45
CA VAL A 36 10.42 16.47 -11.86
C VAL A 36 9.76 15.09 -11.68
N PRO A 37 10.36 13.94 -12.05
CA PRO A 37 9.76 12.63 -11.81
C PRO A 37 9.55 12.30 -10.33
N TYR A 38 10.40 12.81 -9.43
CA TYR A 38 10.25 12.66 -7.99
C TYR A 38 9.10 13.49 -7.41
N MET A 39 8.81 14.64 -8.02
CA MET A 39 7.69 15.50 -7.61
C MET A 39 6.34 14.97 -8.11
N GLN A 40 6.35 14.07 -9.09
CA GLN A 40 5.12 13.43 -9.55
C GLN A 40 4.75 12.29 -8.61
N VAL A 41 3.70 12.51 -7.82
CA VAL A 41 3.09 11.46 -6.98
C VAL A 41 2.56 10.35 -7.91
N ARG A 42 3.33 9.27 -8.03
CA ARG A 42 2.84 8.07 -8.70
C ARG A 42 1.79 7.45 -7.78
N LYS A 43 0.56 7.29 -8.26
CA LYS A 43 -0.44 6.48 -7.56
C LYS A 43 0.17 5.10 -7.33
N ILE A 44 0.36 4.72 -6.06
CA ILE A 44 0.78 3.37 -5.71
C ILE A 44 -0.41 2.47 -6.05
N VAL A 45 -0.27 1.71 -7.13
CA VAL A 45 -1.31 0.77 -7.56
C VAL A 45 -1.49 -0.27 -6.46
N GLY A 46 -2.70 -0.35 -5.92
CA GLY A 46 -3.09 -1.38 -4.96
C GLY A 46 -3.22 -0.94 -3.49
N LEU A 47 -2.68 0.23 -3.09
CA LEU A 47 -2.95 0.79 -1.76
C LEU A 47 -3.69 2.12 -1.91
N GLY A 48 -4.83 2.27 -1.21
CA GLY A 48 -5.69 3.45 -1.32
C GLY A 48 -6.69 3.39 -2.50
N VAL A 49 -6.79 2.25 -3.19
CA VAL A 49 -7.79 2.03 -4.26
C VAL A 49 -8.79 0.97 -3.78
N PRO A 50 -10.11 1.13 -4.01
CA PRO A 50 -11.08 0.09 -3.71
C PRO A 50 -10.75 -1.21 -4.46
N VAL A 51 -10.78 -2.33 -3.75
CA VAL A 51 -10.51 -3.67 -4.30
C VAL A 51 -11.78 -4.50 -4.24
N ASN A 52 -12.29 -4.94 -5.40
CA ASN A 52 -13.37 -5.91 -5.44
C ASN A 52 -12.80 -7.30 -5.15
N VAL A 53 -13.40 -8.02 -4.19
CA VAL A 53 -12.94 -9.33 -3.72
C VAL A 53 -13.87 -10.48 -4.12
N GLY A 54 -14.87 -10.18 -4.96
CA GLY A 54 -15.86 -11.15 -5.44
C GLY A 54 -17.18 -11.09 -4.68
N SER A 55 -18.09 -12.02 -4.99
CA SER A 55 -19.37 -12.07 -4.30
C SER A 55 -19.20 -12.60 -2.87
N LYS A 56 -20.09 -12.19 -1.97
CA LYS A 56 -20.14 -12.69 -0.59
C LYS A 56 -20.22 -14.24 -0.57
N ALA A 57 -21.06 -14.81 -1.43
CA ALA A 57 -21.23 -16.25 -1.52
C ALA A 57 -19.94 -16.98 -1.90
N ASP A 58 -19.17 -16.44 -2.87
CA ASP A 58 -17.89 -17.02 -3.28
C ASP A 58 -16.84 -16.93 -2.17
N VAL A 59 -16.79 -15.80 -1.45
CA VAL A 59 -15.87 -15.61 -0.33
C VAL A 59 -16.17 -16.60 0.80
N LEU A 60 -17.45 -16.75 1.18
CA LEU A 60 -17.86 -17.72 2.20
C LEU A 60 -17.60 -19.17 1.75
N ALA A 61 -17.84 -19.50 0.47
CA ALA A 61 -17.49 -20.80 -0.07
C ALA A 61 -15.98 -21.08 -0.02
N ALA A 62 -15.15 -20.06 -0.30
CA ALA A 62 -13.69 -20.18 -0.21
C ALA A 62 -13.22 -20.41 1.23
N PHE A 63 -13.78 -19.72 2.22
CA PHE A 63 -13.49 -19.98 3.64
C PHE A 63 -13.84 -21.41 4.04
N LYS A 64 -15.04 -21.87 3.68
CA LYS A 64 -15.47 -23.24 3.94
C LYS A 64 -14.54 -24.29 3.32
N ALA A 65 -14.08 -24.05 2.08
CA ALA A 65 -13.18 -24.96 1.38
C ALA A 65 -11.75 -24.98 1.99
N SER A 66 -11.32 -23.88 2.61
CA SER A 66 -9.97 -23.73 3.18
C SER A 66 -9.90 -23.91 4.69
N ASN A 67 -10.95 -24.35 5.36
CA ASN A 67 -11.05 -24.43 6.81
C ASN A 67 -10.79 -23.07 7.49
N ASP A 68 -11.45 -22.06 6.98
CA ASP A 68 -11.36 -20.64 7.41
C ASP A 68 -9.94 -20.06 7.35
N ALA A 69 -9.08 -20.56 6.45
CA ALA A 69 -7.78 -19.96 6.22
C ALA A 69 -7.93 -18.54 5.66
N PRO A 70 -7.16 -17.57 6.16
CA PRO A 70 -7.17 -16.21 5.67
C PRO A 70 -6.86 -16.09 4.18
N ILE A 71 -7.64 -15.31 3.44
CA ILE A 71 -7.48 -15.12 1.99
C ILE A 71 -6.63 -13.86 1.73
N LEU A 72 -5.44 -14.02 1.15
CA LEU A 72 -4.51 -12.91 0.90
C LEU A 72 -4.82 -12.15 -0.38
N PHE A 73 -5.06 -10.86 -0.27
CA PHE A 73 -5.11 -9.91 -1.37
C PHE A 73 -3.82 -9.07 -1.42
N ARG A 74 -2.87 -9.50 -2.26
CA ARG A 74 -1.53 -8.88 -2.34
C ARG A 74 -1.58 -7.41 -2.77
N GLN A 75 -2.46 -7.07 -3.72
CA GLN A 75 -2.60 -5.72 -4.27
C GLN A 75 -3.05 -4.70 -3.22
N GLY A 76 -3.98 -5.08 -2.34
CA GLY A 76 -4.50 -4.22 -1.29
C GLY A 76 -3.77 -4.35 0.06
N HIS A 77 -2.74 -5.21 0.16
CA HIS A 77 -2.01 -5.48 1.40
C HIS A 77 -2.89 -5.90 2.58
N PHE A 78 -3.91 -6.73 2.34
CA PHE A 78 -4.81 -7.21 3.38
C PHE A 78 -5.13 -8.70 3.24
N PHE A 79 -5.71 -9.24 4.29
CA PHE A 79 -6.35 -10.55 4.28
C PHE A 79 -7.85 -10.39 4.52
N LEU A 80 -8.68 -11.17 3.83
CA LEU A 80 -10.03 -11.42 4.29
C LEU A 80 -10.00 -12.49 5.37
N LEU A 81 -10.76 -12.27 6.43
CA LEU A 81 -10.92 -13.19 7.55
C LEU A 81 -12.40 -13.49 7.73
N HIS A 82 -12.69 -14.75 8.06
CA HIS A 82 -14.00 -15.17 8.52
C HIS A 82 -14.04 -15.01 10.06
N ALA A 83 -14.55 -13.87 10.48
CA ALA A 83 -14.64 -13.52 11.88
C ALA A 83 -15.96 -14.02 12.50
N PRO A 84 -16.07 -14.13 13.84
CA PRO A 84 -17.34 -14.46 14.48
C PRO A 84 -18.41 -13.40 14.16
N GLY A 85 -19.35 -13.76 13.26
CA GLY A 85 -20.47 -12.93 12.82
C GLY A 85 -20.32 -12.26 11.46
N GLY A 86 -19.21 -12.47 10.73
CA GLY A 86 -19.08 -11.93 9.38
C GLY A 86 -17.67 -11.87 8.82
N ILE A 87 -17.54 -11.13 7.72
CA ILE A 87 -16.29 -11.00 6.97
C ILE A 87 -15.62 -9.68 7.34
N VAL A 88 -14.30 -9.70 7.62
CA VAL A 88 -13.50 -8.50 7.87
C VAL A 88 -12.23 -8.50 7.02
N ALA A 89 -11.71 -7.31 6.71
CA ALA A 89 -10.51 -7.12 5.92
C ALA A 89 -9.35 -6.64 6.80
N ALA A 90 -8.48 -7.54 7.24
CA ALA A 90 -7.36 -7.23 8.14
C ALA A 90 -6.18 -6.64 7.35
N TYR A 91 -5.77 -5.41 7.69
CA TYR A 91 -4.58 -4.78 7.11
C TYR A 91 -3.32 -5.54 7.52
N ARG A 92 -2.55 -5.98 6.54
CA ARG A 92 -1.35 -6.81 6.72
C ARG A 92 -0.16 -6.03 7.32
N LYS A 93 -0.40 -5.09 8.20
CA LYS A 93 0.60 -4.25 8.83
C LYS A 93 0.65 -4.47 10.33
N CYS A 94 1.77 -4.98 10.83
CA CYS A 94 1.99 -5.21 12.25
C CYS A 94 1.85 -3.91 13.06
N THR A 95 1.06 -3.96 14.13
CA THR A 95 0.79 -2.80 14.99
C THR A 95 1.93 -2.49 15.95
N HIS A 96 2.99 -3.33 16.00
CA HIS A 96 4.22 -3.01 16.73
C HIS A 96 5.03 -1.93 15.99
N LEU A 97 5.64 -2.26 14.84
CA LEU A 97 6.52 -1.34 14.08
C LEU A 97 6.29 -1.40 12.56
N GLY A 98 5.12 -1.85 12.11
CA GLY A 98 4.69 -1.74 10.72
C GLY A 98 5.20 -2.81 9.75
N CYS A 99 5.84 -3.88 10.21
CA CYS A 99 6.25 -4.99 9.35
C CYS A 99 5.06 -5.67 8.68
N ALA A 100 5.26 -6.22 7.48
CA ALA A 100 4.24 -7.03 6.82
C ALA A 100 4.09 -8.37 7.57
N VAL A 101 2.86 -8.69 7.99
CA VAL A 101 2.55 -9.93 8.72
C VAL A 101 2.11 -11.00 7.74
N PRO A 102 2.84 -12.12 7.60
CA PRO A 102 2.38 -13.28 6.85
C PRO A 102 1.42 -14.15 7.67
N TRP A 103 0.63 -14.94 6.96
CA TRP A 103 -0.10 -16.08 7.51
C TRP A 103 0.80 -17.30 7.60
N SER A 104 0.81 -17.97 8.74
CA SER A 104 1.50 -19.24 8.98
C SER A 104 0.48 -20.38 9.10
N ALA A 105 0.34 -21.16 8.05
CA ALA A 105 -0.57 -22.32 8.07
C ALA A 105 -0.13 -23.40 9.08
N ALA A 106 1.18 -23.50 9.37
CA ALA A 106 1.71 -24.45 10.33
C ALA A 106 1.37 -24.09 11.79
N GLU A 107 1.24 -22.80 12.08
CA GLU A 107 0.90 -22.30 13.42
C GLU A 107 -0.59 -21.98 13.55
N ASP A 108 -1.34 -21.97 12.46
CA ASP A 108 -2.73 -21.50 12.35
C ASP A 108 -2.92 -20.07 12.89
N LEU A 109 -1.90 -19.23 12.72
CA LEU A 109 -1.82 -17.87 13.22
C LEU A 109 -1.14 -16.93 12.21
N PHE A 110 -1.37 -15.64 12.35
CA PHE A 110 -0.50 -14.64 11.72
C PHE A 110 0.76 -14.47 12.57
N HIS A 111 1.93 -14.52 11.94
CA HIS A 111 3.20 -14.45 12.66
C HIS A 111 4.11 -13.38 12.06
N CYS A 112 4.35 -12.31 12.80
CA CYS A 112 5.22 -11.22 12.39
C CYS A 112 6.70 -11.63 12.51
N PRO A 113 7.47 -11.67 11.40
CA PRO A 113 8.86 -12.16 11.45
C PRO A 113 9.84 -11.20 12.13
N CYS A 114 9.44 -9.91 12.30
CA CYS A 114 10.34 -8.90 12.84
C CYS A 114 10.59 -9.08 14.36
N HIS A 115 9.51 -9.17 15.15
CA HIS A 115 9.58 -9.22 16.61
C HIS A 115 8.61 -10.25 17.19
N GLN A 116 8.23 -11.25 16.39
CA GLN A 116 7.48 -12.44 16.83
C GLN A 116 6.06 -12.15 17.36
N SER A 117 5.45 -11.00 17.04
CA SER A 117 4.04 -10.78 17.37
C SER A 117 3.15 -11.76 16.61
N LYS A 118 2.22 -12.40 17.31
CA LYS A 118 1.27 -13.36 16.74
C LYS A 118 -0.15 -12.86 16.89
N TYR A 119 -0.98 -13.17 15.88
CA TYR A 119 -2.36 -12.72 15.85
C TYR A 119 -3.28 -13.89 15.47
N ASP A 120 -4.45 -13.90 16.08
CA ASP A 120 -5.49 -14.88 15.82
C ASP A 120 -6.03 -14.80 14.36
N LYS A 121 -6.32 -15.94 13.76
CA LYS A 121 -6.69 -16.01 12.35
C LYS A 121 -8.06 -15.43 12.00
N HIS A 122 -9.01 -15.46 12.94
CA HIS A 122 -10.37 -15.00 12.72
C HIS A 122 -10.54 -13.52 13.07
N THR A 123 -9.92 -13.11 14.16
CA THR A 123 -10.15 -11.81 14.77
C THR A 123 -8.99 -10.84 14.61
N ALA A 124 -7.80 -11.35 14.19
CA ALA A 124 -6.54 -10.61 14.15
C ALA A 124 -6.18 -9.93 15.49
N VAL A 125 -6.69 -10.45 16.62
CA VAL A 125 -6.32 -10.04 17.98
C VAL A 125 -4.93 -10.58 18.29
N VAL A 126 -4.14 -9.82 19.05
CA VAL A 126 -2.79 -10.26 19.47
C VAL A 126 -2.91 -11.39 20.48
N VAL A 127 -2.28 -12.52 20.19
CA VAL A 127 -2.21 -13.68 21.08
C VAL A 127 -0.84 -13.81 21.73
N ASP A 128 0.22 -13.23 21.13
CA ASP A 128 1.58 -13.26 21.68
C ASP A 128 2.43 -12.13 21.07
N GLY A 129 3.51 -11.75 21.78
CA GLY A 129 4.53 -10.81 21.32
C GLY A 129 4.25 -9.34 21.66
N PRO A 130 5.10 -8.42 21.18
CA PRO A 130 5.14 -7.03 21.64
C PRO A 130 4.10 -6.11 20.97
N ALA A 131 3.27 -6.58 20.04
CA ALA A 131 2.25 -5.74 19.41
C ALA A 131 1.21 -5.25 20.43
N PRO A 132 0.92 -3.93 20.52
CA PRO A 132 0.07 -3.39 21.58
C PRO A 132 -1.42 -3.58 21.34
N LYS A 133 -1.84 -3.86 20.09
CA LYS A 133 -3.25 -3.93 19.68
C LYS A 133 -3.44 -4.81 18.45
N PRO A 134 -4.69 -5.24 18.15
CA PRO A 134 -5.00 -6.06 16.98
C PRO A 134 -4.55 -5.42 15.67
N LEU A 135 -4.46 -6.19 14.59
CA LEU A 135 -4.31 -5.61 13.26
C LEU A 135 -5.48 -4.67 12.97
N GLN A 136 -5.20 -3.54 12.35
CA GLN A 136 -6.22 -2.62 11.86
C GLN A 136 -7.06 -3.29 10.77
N LEU A 137 -8.30 -2.85 10.59
CA LEU A 137 -9.18 -3.37 9.55
C LEU A 137 -9.42 -2.27 8.50
N PHE A 138 -9.54 -2.68 7.25
CA PHE A 138 -10.09 -1.84 6.20
C PHE A 138 -11.60 -1.93 6.20
N HIS A 139 -12.26 -0.85 5.80
CA HIS A 139 -13.70 -0.84 5.56
C HIS A 139 -14.05 -1.76 4.39
N ILE A 140 -15.12 -2.54 4.56
CA ILE A 140 -15.67 -3.43 3.55
C ILE A 140 -17.14 -3.10 3.32
N SER A 141 -17.55 -3.02 2.07
CA SER A 141 -18.95 -2.74 1.70
C SER A 141 -19.45 -3.77 0.71
N GLU A 142 -20.74 -4.12 0.82
CA GLU A 142 -21.43 -4.96 -0.15
C GLU A 142 -22.05 -4.06 -1.24
N THR A 143 -21.75 -4.36 -2.49
CA THR A 143 -22.24 -3.64 -3.67
C THR A 143 -22.95 -4.62 -4.61
N ALA A 144 -23.61 -4.10 -5.65
CA ALA A 144 -24.23 -4.96 -6.68
C ALA A 144 -23.22 -5.87 -7.39
N ASP A 145 -21.96 -5.46 -7.47
CA ASP A 145 -20.87 -6.19 -8.14
C ASP A 145 -20.05 -7.07 -7.17
N GLY A 146 -20.44 -7.19 -5.91
CA GLY A 146 -19.76 -7.97 -4.89
C GLY A 146 -19.23 -7.15 -3.71
N LEU A 147 -18.33 -7.73 -2.94
CA LEU A 147 -17.69 -7.08 -1.80
C LEU A 147 -16.53 -6.20 -2.26
N VAL A 148 -16.50 -4.98 -1.74
CA VAL A 148 -15.45 -3.99 -2.05
C VAL A 148 -14.75 -3.56 -0.76
N VAL A 149 -13.43 -3.71 -0.73
CA VAL A 149 -12.57 -3.29 0.38
C VAL A 149 -11.94 -1.93 0.06
N ASN A 150 -12.14 -0.93 0.92
CA ASN A 150 -11.44 0.35 0.83
C ASN A 150 -10.04 0.20 1.43
N THR A 151 -9.02 0.17 0.60
CA THR A 151 -7.63 -0.05 1.03
C THR A 151 -6.89 1.24 1.40
N ASN A 152 -7.61 2.34 1.70
CA ASN A 152 -7.00 3.59 2.13
C ASN A 152 -6.41 3.44 3.55
N PRO A 153 -5.07 3.53 3.72
CA PRO A 153 -4.46 3.34 5.03
C PRO A 153 -4.70 4.50 6.01
N LEU A 154 -5.30 5.59 5.56
CA LEU A 154 -5.73 6.71 6.40
C LEU A 154 -7.16 6.55 6.93
N GLU A 155 -7.93 5.62 6.36
CA GLU A 155 -9.32 5.33 6.68
C GLU A 155 -9.45 3.89 7.18
N VAL A 156 -8.72 3.55 8.22
CA VAL A 156 -8.75 2.21 8.82
C VAL A 156 -9.57 2.21 10.09
N ILE A 157 -10.24 1.10 10.36
CA ILE A 157 -10.85 0.83 11.66
C ILE A 157 -9.73 0.51 12.64
N ASP A 158 -9.41 1.48 13.50
CA ASP A 158 -8.42 1.28 14.57
C ASP A 158 -9.10 0.63 15.78
N ARG A 159 -8.43 -0.36 16.35
CA ARG A 159 -8.95 -1.13 17.49
C ARG A 159 -8.03 -0.91 18.69
N PRO A 160 -8.37 0.05 19.58
CA PRO A 160 -7.46 0.49 20.66
C PRO A 160 -7.25 -0.58 21.75
N HIS A 161 -8.17 -1.51 21.87
CA HIS A 161 -8.08 -2.58 22.87
C HIS A 161 -7.82 -3.92 22.21
N ASN A 162 -6.93 -4.72 22.81
CA ASN A 162 -6.60 -6.07 22.31
C ASN A 162 -7.72 -7.07 22.64
N ARG A 163 -8.87 -6.88 22.02
CA ARG A 163 -10.06 -7.75 22.12
C ARG A 163 -10.84 -7.74 20.83
N TRP A 164 -11.62 -8.80 20.60
CA TRP A 164 -12.61 -8.82 19.55
C TRP A 164 -13.81 -7.93 19.92
N ASP A 165 -14.26 -7.17 18.96
CA ASP A 165 -15.47 -6.34 19.06
C ASP A 165 -16.34 -6.60 17.82
N PRO A 166 -17.53 -7.21 17.96
CA PRO A 166 -18.44 -7.44 16.84
C PRO A 166 -18.93 -6.17 16.12
N ALA A 167 -18.83 -5.01 16.77
CA ALA A 167 -19.23 -3.74 16.17
C ALA A 167 -18.39 -3.32 14.95
N VAL A 168 -17.22 -3.97 14.73
CA VAL A 168 -16.38 -3.73 13.55
C VAL A 168 -16.82 -4.52 12.31
N ILE A 169 -17.85 -5.36 12.42
CA ILE A 169 -18.38 -6.14 11.29
C ILE A 169 -19.28 -5.24 10.45
N GLU A 170 -18.88 -5.00 9.21
CA GLU A 170 -19.66 -4.24 8.22
C GLU A 170 -20.40 -5.17 7.25
N VAL A 171 -19.94 -6.42 7.09
CA VAL A 171 -20.55 -7.46 6.28
C VAL A 171 -20.80 -8.69 7.16
N ALA A 172 -22.04 -8.85 7.61
CA ALA A 172 -22.46 -10.03 8.39
C ALA A 172 -22.53 -11.29 7.50
N ASP A 173 -22.52 -12.48 8.10
CA ASP A 173 -22.63 -13.78 7.40
C ASP A 173 -23.94 -13.94 6.62
#